data_8c2c42d693ae80d6acdfcd73740dc148
#
_entry.id   8c2c42d693ae80d6acdfcd73740dc148
#
_cell.length_a   1.000
_cell.length_b   1.000
_cell.length_c   1.000
_cell.angle_alpha   90.00
_cell.angle_beta   90.00
_cell.angle_gamma   90.00
#
_symmetry.space_group_name_H-M   'P 1'
#
loop_
_entity.id
_entity.type
_entity.pdbx_description
1 polymer ?
#
loop_
_entity_poly.entity_id
_entity_poly.type
_entity_poly.pdbx_seq_one_letter_code
_entity_poly.pdbx_strand_id
1 'polypeptide(L)'
;MEARDELLNQLSNAVSIIKQLANIQQNLNNVRSQYQPNVFANKKAKRQSWWIIVICAFIGYGILKDIGLIIGIVAGVFARKYYLKFRSEKIDAENLEIQKKEQAVLDNLANVQKVYIEQLGSWYPENYCSVDAVQYFYTAVKNFRADTLKEAINLYETSLHQKRVEDNQKQTINQQKLGNLLSVGSLVLQGVAIGEQSRHNASVEFEAKVANRTLNDIRNRF
;
A
#
# COMPACT_ATOMS: atom_id res chain seq x y z
N MET A 1 -40.38 -17.33 18.77
CA MET A 1 -39.84 -18.10 17.60
C MET A 1 -40.09 -17.34 16.29
N GLU A 2 -41.32 -16.98 16.03
CA GLU A 2 -41.75 -16.30 14.79
C GLU A 2 -40.99 -14.99 14.49
N ALA A 3 -40.84 -14.09 15.51
CA ALA A 3 -40.11 -12.83 15.34
C ALA A 3 -38.62 -12.98 15.02
N ARG A 4 -37.96 -14.05 15.53
CA ARG A 4 -36.56 -14.34 15.23
C ARG A 4 -36.39 -14.91 13.82
N ASP A 5 -37.31 -15.76 13.39
CA ASP A 5 -37.26 -16.33 12.04
C ASP A 5 -37.53 -15.25 10.99
N GLU A 6 -38.38 -14.27 11.29
CA GLU A 6 -38.56 -13.08 10.48
C GLU A 6 -37.29 -12.24 10.41
N LEU A 7 -36.64 -11.96 11.55
CA LEU A 7 -35.36 -11.26 11.60
C LEU A 7 -34.25 -11.99 10.82
N LEU A 8 -34.21 -13.31 10.88
CA LEU A 8 -33.25 -14.11 10.09
C LEU A 8 -33.48 -13.94 8.57
N ASN A 9 -34.73 -13.94 8.13
CA ASN A 9 -35.07 -13.69 6.72
C ASN A 9 -34.67 -12.29 6.30
N GLN A 10 -34.97 -11.28 7.12
CA GLN A 10 -34.58 -9.89 6.87
C GLN A 10 -33.06 -9.74 6.81
N LEU A 11 -32.32 -10.32 7.74
CA LEU A 11 -30.86 -10.31 7.75
C LEU A 11 -30.25 -11.08 6.57
N SER A 12 -30.84 -12.21 6.16
CA SER A 12 -30.41 -12.93 4.97
C SER A 12 -30.50 -12.08 3.71
N ASN A 13 -31.60 -11.35 3.58
CA ASN A 13 -31.78 -10.39 2.50
C ASN A 13 -30.79 -9.23 2.58
N ALA A 14 -30.57 -8.68 3.78
CA ALA A 14 -29.57 -7.64 4.02
C ALA A 14 -28.14 -8.11 3.62
N VAL A 15 -27.76 -9.35 3.98
CA VAL A 15 -26.49 -9.96 3.56
C VAL A 15 -26.35 -9.98 2.03
N SER A 16 -27.42 -10.37 1.32
CA SER A 16 -27.41 -10.42 -0.13
C SER A 16 -27.21 -9.03 -0.77
N ILE A 17 -27.96 -8.03 -0.32
CA ILE A 17 -27.91 -6.66 -0.84
C ILE A 17 -26.57 -6.01 -0.54
N ILE A 18 -26.08 -6.11 0.70
CA ILE A 18 -24.79 -5.50 1.09
C ILE A 18 -23.62 -6.18 0.37
N LYS A 19 -23.65 -7.50 0.15
CA LYS A 19 -22.65 -8.19 -0.67
C LYS A 19 -22.68 -7.72 -2.13
N GLN A 20 -23.87 -7.51 -2.71
CA GLN A 20 -23.99 -6.98 -4.05
C GLN A 20 -23.40 -5.57 -4.14
N LEU A 21 -23.69 -4.67 -3.18
CA LEU A 21 -23.11 -3.33 -3.12
C LEU A 21 -21.57 -3.37 -3.02
N ALA A 22 -21.03 -4.23 -2.15
CA ALA A 22 -19.58 -4.40 -2.00
C ALA A 22 -18.91 -4.90 -3.30
N ASN A 23 -19.52 -5.88 -3.97
CA ASN A 23 -19.02 -6.41 -5.24
C ASN A 23 -19.06 -5.36 -6.36
N ILE A 24 -20.14 -4.57 -6.44
CA ILE A 24 -20.25 -3.48 -7.43
C ILE A 24 -19.20 -2.40 -7.15
N GLN A 25 -19.00 -2.04 -5.89
CA GLN A 25 -17.97 -1.07 -5.50
C GLN A 25 -16.55 -1.54 -5.84
N GLN A 26 -16.26 -2.82 -5.61
CA GLN A 26 -15.00 -3.43 -6.02
C GLN A 26 -14.83 -3.42 -7.53
N ASN A 27 -15.89 -3.77 -8.27
CA ASN A 27 -15.87 -3.73 -9.74
C ASN A 27 -15.66 -2.31 -10.26
N LEU A 28 -16.31 -1.31 -9.66
CA LEU A 28 -16.12 0.10 -10.00
C LEU A 28 -14.65 0.52 -9.81
N ASN A 29 -14.03 0.15 -8.70
CA ASN A 29 -12.63 0.42 -8.44
C ASN A 29 -11.71 -0.27 -9.47
N ASN A 30 -12.03 -1.52 -9.86
CA ASN A 30 -11.29 -2.24 -10.89
C ASN A 30 -11.40 -1.56 -12.26
N VAL A 31 -12.61 -1.12 -12.65
CA VAL A 31 -12.81 -0.38 -13.91
C VAL A 31 -12.04 0.94 -13.89
N ARG A 32 -12.11 1.69 -12.80
CA ARG A 32 -11.39 2.96 -12.63
C ARG A 32 -9.88 2.79 -12.68
N SER A 33 -9.35 1.69 -12.16
CA SER A 33 -7.90 1.40 -12.21
C SER A 33 -7.36 1.17 -13.61
N GLN A 34 -8.22 0.91 -14.59
CA GLN A 34 -7.85 0.70 -16.00
C GLN A 34 -7.64 2.01 -16.77
N TYR A 35 -8.08 3.16 -16.24
CA TYR A 35 -7.85 4.44 -16.89
C TYR A 35 -6.38 4.74 -17.10
N GLN A 36 -6.03 5.06 -18.33
CA GLN A 36 -4.67 5.43 -18.68
C GLN A 36 -4.50 6.96 -18.67
N PRO A 37 -3.40 7.47 -18.07
CA PRO A 37 -3.12 8.89 -18.11
C PRO A 37 -2.79 9.34 -19.54
N ASN A 38 -3.23 10.54 -19.91
CA ASN A 38 -2.92 11.14 -21.21
C ASN A 38 -1.40 11.13 -21.46
N VAL A 39 -0.98 10.73 -22.67
CA VAL A 39 0.44 10.63 -23.07
C VAL A 39 1.20 11.93 -22.86
N PHE A 40 0.55 13.08 -23.09
CA PHE A 40 1.16 14.40 -22.91
C PHE A 40 1.40 14.77 -21.44
N ALA A 41 0.61 14.21 -20.50
CA ALA A 41 0.83 14.36 -19.07
C ALA A 41 1.91 13.40 -18.54
N ASN A 42 2.17 12.31 -19.22
CA ASN A 42 3.10 11.27 -18.80
C ASN A 42 4.55 11.64 -19.16
N LYS A 43 5.32 12.12 -18.18
CA LYS A 43 6.75 12.48 -18.34
C LYS A 43 7.60 11.33 -18.88
N LYS A 44 7.29 10.08 -18.51
CA LYS A 44 8.01 8.88 -18.94
C LYS A 44 7.78 8.60 -20.42
N ALA A 45 6.54 8.71 -20.89
CA ALA A 45 6.20 8.52 -22.31
C ALA A 45 6.84 9.61 -23.19
N LYS A 46 6.83 10.87 -22.73
CA LYS A 46 7.54 11.97 -23.40
C LYS A 46 9.05 11.69 -23.51
N ARG A 47 9.68 11.22 -22.44
CA ARG A 47 11.12 10.91 -22.44
C ARG A 47 11.44 9.75 -23.39
N GLN A 48 10.63 8.70 -23.38
CA GLN A 48 10.82 7.56 -24.28
C GLN A 48 10.68 7.93 -25.75
N SER A 49 9.79 8.88 -26.10
CA SER A 49 9.60 9.31 -27.49
C SER A 49 10.77 10.11 -28.07
N TRP A 50 11.73 10.55 -27.26
CA TRP A 50 12.97 11.21 -27.74
C TRP A 50 13.85 10.27 -28.57
N TRP A 51 13.79 8.96 -28.32
CA TRP A 51 14.53 7.97 -29.11
C TRP A 51 14.16 8.00 -30.60
N ILE A 52 12.94 8.41 -30.94
CA ILE A 52 12.50 8.57 -32.34
C ILE A 52 13.37 9.61 -33.06
N ILE A 53 13.64 10.74 -32.40
CA ILE A 53 14.50 11.81 -32.97
C ILE A 53 15.92 11.29 -33.14
N VAL A 54 16.46 10.59 -32.17
CA VAL A 54 17.81 10.03 -32.20
C VAL A 54 17.95 9.03 -33.35
N ILE A 55 17.00 8.11 -33.50
CA ILE A 55 17.01 7.12 -34.58
C ILE A 55 16.93 7.79 -35.95
N CYS A 56 16.03 8.77 -36.13
CA CYS A 56 15.91 9.50 -37.39
C CYS A 56 17.19 10.30 -37.72
N ALA A 57 17.84 10.91 -36.72
CA ALA A 57 19.10 11.60 -36.88
C ALA A 57 20.23 10.66 -37.35
N PHE A 58 20.34 9.49 -36.74
CA PHE A 58 21.33 8.47 -37.14
C PHE A 58 21.11 7.96 -38.57
N ILE A 59 19.87 7.69 -38.95
CA ILE A 59 19.53 7.24 -40.32
C ILE A 59 19.87 8.37 -41.30
N GLY A 60 19.52 9.64 -41.02
CA GLY A 60 19.83 10.76 -41.86
C GLY A 60 21.33 10.97 -42.05
N TYR A 61 22.12 10.87 -40.98
CA TYR A 61 23.58 10.94 -41.04
C TYR A 61 24.22 9.84 -41.90
N GLY A 62 23.68 8.62 -41.77
CA GLY A 62 24.17 7.47 -42.58
C GLY A 62 23.97 7.64 -44.09
N ILE A 63 22.99 8.44 -44.55
CA ILE A 63 22.67 8.65 -45.95
C ILE A 63 23.42 9.84 -46.54
N LEU A 64 23.39 11.00 -45.90
CA LEU A 64 23.87 12.28 -46.46
C LEU A 64 24.87 13.02 -45.54
N LYS A 65 25.50 12.32 -44.59
CA LYS A 65 26.42 12.90 -43.59
C LYS A 65 25.80 14.09 -42.85
N ASP A 66 26.49 15.24 -42.82
CA ASP A 66 26.08 16.38 -41.97
C ASP A 66 24.76 17.02 -42.41
N ILE A 67 24.47 17.09 -43.70
CA ILE A 67 23.18 17.61 -44.24
C ILE A 67 22.06 16.63 -43.86
N GLY A 68 22.31 15.30 -43.95
CA GLY A 68 21.37 14.27 -43.60
C GLY A 68 21.04 14.25 -42.09
N LEU A 69 21.99 14.59 -41.23
CA LEU A 69 21.75 14.76 -39.81
C LEU A 69 20.71 15.80 -39.48
N ILE A 70 20.82 17.01 -40.13
CA ILE A 70 19.85 18.10 -39.94
C ILE A 70 18.45 17.65 -40.40
N ILE A 71 18.36 17.07 -41.59
CA ILE A 71 17.11 16.56 -42.16
C ILE A 71 16.52 15.50 -41.27
N GLY A 72 17.33 14.56 -40.73
CA GLY A 72 16.94 13.50 -39.84
C GLY A 72 16.38 14.01 -38.51
N ILE A 73 16.98 15.07 -37.93
CA ILE A 73 16.45 15.69 -36.71
C ILE A 73 15.06 16.31 -36.97
N VAL A 74 14.92 17.06 -38.05
CA VAL A 74 13.64 17.71 -38.41
C VAL A 74 12.56 16.66 -38.65
N ALA A 75 12.87 15.63 -39.45
CA ALA A 75 11.95 14.50 -39.69
C ALA A 75 11.60 13.74 -38.37
N GLY A 76 12.57 13.58 -37.49
CA GLY A 76 12.38 12.92 -36.18
C GLY A 76 11.43 13.75 -35.26
N VAL A 77 11.50 15.07 -35.29
CA VAL A 77 10.57 15.92 -34.53
C VAL A 77 9.13 15.75 -35.04
N PHE A 78 8.94 15.75 -36.39
CA PHE A 78 7.62 15.51 -36.98
C PHE A 78 7.11 14.11 -36.70
N ALA A 79 7.95 13.07 -36.87
CA ALA A 79 7.61 11.67 -36.57
C ALA A 79 7.22 11.48 -35.09
N ARG A 80 7.97 12.12 -34.16
CA ARG A 80 7.64 12.12 -32.74
C ARG A 80 6.29 12.79 -32.45
N LYS A 81 6.00 13.94 -33.04
CA LYS A 81 4.72 14.64 -32.87
C LYS A 81 3.56 13.78 -33.36
N TYR A 82 3.72 13.15 -34.53
CA TYR A 82 2.72 12.25 -35.10
C TYR A 82 2.51 11.00 -34.23
N TYR A 83 3.60 10.39 -33.76
CA TYR A 83 3.55 9.22 -32.86
C TYR A 83 2.81 9.54 -31.55
N LEU A 84 3.13 10.70 -30.93
CA LEU A 84 2.47 11.10 -29.69
C LEU A 84 0.97 11.36 -29.90
N LYS A 85 0.61 12.00 -31.02
CA LYS A 85 -0.79 12.22 -31.39
C LYS A 85 -1.53 10.90 -31.58
N PHE A 86 -1.01 10.00 -32.39
CA PHE A 86 -1.60 8.69 -32.65
C PHE A 86 -1.79 7.89 -31.37
N ARG A 87 -0.77 7.90 -30.50
CA ARG A 87 -0.86 7.20 -29.19
C ARG A 87 -1.88 7.86 -28.26
N SER A 88 -2.02 9.17 -28.28
CA SER A 88 -3.04 9.88 -27.51
C SER A 88 -4.45 9.49 -27.97
N GLU A 89 -4.71 9.50 -29.28
CA GLU A 89 -6.00 9.12 -29.85
C GLU A 89 -6.38 7.68 -29.48
N LYS A 90 -5.41 6.76 -29.50
CA LYS A 90 -5.61 5.38 -29.06
C LYS A 90 -5.99 5.27 -27.58
N ILE A 91 -5.26 5.97 -26.70
CA ILE A 91 -5.55 6.00 -25.26
C ILE A 91 -6.91 6.66 -25.00
N ASP A 92 -7.23 7.74 -25.70
CA ASP A 92 -8.52 8.42 -25.56
C ASP A 92 -9.69 7.50 -25.98
N ALA A 93 -9.52 6.70 -27.05
CA ALA A 93 -10.48 5.69 -27.44
C ALA A 93 -10.64 4.57 -26.41
N GLU A 94 -9.53 4.04 -25.88
CA GLU A 94 -9.54 3.03 -24.81
C GLU A 94 -10.22 3.58 -23.54
N ASN A 95 -9.91 4.81 -23.14
CA ASN A 95 -10.53 5.48 -21.99
C ASN A 95 -12.03 5.71 -22.19
N LEU A 96 -12.47 5.99 -23.42
CA LEU A 96 -13.90 6.12 -23.74
C LEU A 96 -14.66 4.79 -23.55
N GLU A 97 -14.04 3.67 -23.92
CA GLU A 97 -14.63 2.34 -23.64
C GLU A 97 -14.70 2.04 -22.13
N ILE A 98 -13.65 2.41 -21.37
CA ILE A 98 -13.65 2.27 -19.93
C ILE A 98 -14.75 3.14 -19.31
N GLN A 99 -14.95 4.37 -19.79
CA GLN A 99 -16.01 5.26 -19.35
C GLN A 99 -17.41 4.67 -19.57
N LYS A 100 -17.65 4.03 -20.71
CA LYS A 100 -18.92 3.34 -20.95
C LYS A 100 -19.15 2.18 -19.97
N LYS A 101 -18.09 1.40 -19.68
CA LYS A 101 -18.15 0.34 -18.67
C LYS A 101 -18.39 0.89 -17.27
N GLU A 102 -17.72 1.98 -16.91
CA GLU A 102 -17.92 2.67 -15.62
C GLU A 102 -19.38 3.14 -15.48
N GLN A 103 -19.95 3.75 -16.53
CA GLN A 103 -21.34 4.20 -16.50
C GLN A 103 -22.32 3.04 -16.27
N ALA A 104 -22.12 1.91 -16.95
CA ALA A 104 -22.97 0.73 -16.75
C ALA A 104 -22.87 0.17 -15.31
N VAL A 105 -21.68 0.23 -14.69
CA VAL A 105 -21.50 -0.16 -13.28
C VAL A 105 -22.17 0.84 -12.35
N LEU A 106 -22.09 2.14 -12.63
CA LEU A 106 -22.76 3.20 -11.85
C LEU A 106 -24.30 3.08 -11.93
N ASP A 107 -24.85 2.78 -13.08
CA ASP A 107 -26.28 2.56 -13.26
C ASP A 107 -26.74 1.33 -12.44
N ASN A 108 -25.96 0.25 -12.46
CA ASN A 108 -26.23 -0.91 -11.62
C ASN A 108 -26.11 -0.58 -10.11
N LEU A 109 -25.11 0.21 -9.72
CA LEU A 109 -24.97 0.67 -8.34
C LEU A 109 -26.19 1.46 -7.88
N ALA A 110 -26.69 2.39 -8.72
CA ALA A 110 -27.87 3.19 -8.41
C ALA A 110 -29.12 2.32 -8.23
N ASN A 111 -29.29 1.27 -9.05
CA ASN A 111 -30.39 0.33 -8.92
C ASN A 111 -30.33 -0.46 -7.61
N VAL A 112 -29.15 -0.98 -7.24
CA VAL A 112 -29.01 -1.73 -5.97
C VAL A 112 -29.12 -0.82 -4.75
N GLN A 113 -28.64 0.43 -4.84
CA GLN A 113 -28.87 1.44 -3.79
C GLN A 113 -30.36 1.75 -3.57
N LYS A 114 -31.15 1.81 -4.65
CA LYS A 114 -32.60 1.97 -4.53
C LYS A 114 -33.24 0.79 -3.80
N VAL A 115 -32.86 -0.44 -4.16
CA VAL A 115 -33.31 -1.65 -3.46
C VAL A 115 -32.90 -1.63 -1.99
N TYR A 116 -31.68 -1.17 -1.68
CA TYR A 116 -31.20 -1.00 -0.30
C TYR A 116 -32.11 -0.05 0.48
N ILE A 117 -32.40 1.13 -0.06
CA ILE A 117 -33.24 2.12 0.62
C ILE A 117 -34.65 1.57 0.84
N GLU A 118 -35.23 0.92 -0.17
CA GLU A 118 -36.60 0.37 -0.12
C GLU A 118 -36.72 -0.78 0.90
N GLN A 119 -35.74 -1.66 0.96
CA GLN A 119 -35.82 -2.90 1.75
C GLN A 119 -35.14 -2.83 3.11
N LEU A 120 -34.09 -2.04 3.25
CA LEU A 120 -33.27 -1.96 4.46
C LEU A 120 -33.34 -0.61 5.16
N GLY A 121 -33.59 0.49 4.41
CA GLY A 121 -33.45 1.85 4.91
C GLY A 121 -34.37 2.18 6.12
N SER A 122 -35.47 1.44 6.32
CA SER A 122 -36.37 1.68 7.44
C SER A 122 -35.96 1.02 8.76
N TRP A 123 -35.15 -0.05 8.73
CA TRP A 123 -34.86 -0.87 9.92
C TRP A 123 -33.37 -1.19 10.12
N TYR A 124 -32.58 -1.21 9.05
CA TYR A 124 -31.17 -1.56 9.14
C TYR A 124 -30.31 -0.30 9.35
N PRO A 125 -29.42 -0.28 10.36
CA PRO A 125 -28.64 0.91 10.66
C PRO A 125 -27.49 1.12 9.68
N GLU A 126 -27.42 2.32 9.11
CA GLU A 126 -26.43 2.71 8.09
C GLU A 126 -24.98 2.55 8.54
N ASN A 127 -24.70 2.74 9.83
CA ASN A 127 -23.34 2.64 10.38
C ASN A 127 -22.73 1.22 10.27
N TYR A 128 -23.57 0.22 10.00
CA TYR A 128 -23.15 -1.18 9.90
C TYR A 128 -23.28 -1.75 8.49
N CYS A 129 -23.29 -0.92 7.46
CA CYS A 129 -23.35 -1.32 6.05
C CYS A 129 -22.03 -1.91 5.55
N SER A 130 -21.49 -2.89 6.25
CA SER A 130 -20.34 -3.68 5.84
C SER A 130 -20.70 -5.16 5.77
N VAL A 131 -20.04 -5.88 4.86
CA VAL A 131 -20.26 -7.33 4.70
C VAL A 131 -19.97 -8.07 6.01
N ASP A 132 -18.92 -7.67 6.72
CA ASP A 132 -18.52 -8.30 7.98
C ASP A 132 -19.56 -8.11 9.07
N ALA A 133 -20.09 -6.88 9.22
CA ALA A 133 -21.10 -6.58 10.23
C ALA A 133 -22.40 -7.36 9.98
N VAL A 134 -22.95 -7.28 8.77
CA VAL A 134 -24.21 -7.97 8.45
C VAL A 134 -24.09 -9.48 8.53
N GLN A 135 -22.94 -10.03 8.12
CA GLN A 135 -22.67 -11.47 8.25
C GLN A 135 -22.57 -11.91 9.71
N TYR A 136 -21.96 -11.06 10.55
CA TYR A 136 -21.90 -11.29 11.97
C TYR A 136 -23.30 -11.30 12.62
N PHE A 137 -24.13 -10.30 12.30
CA PHE A 137 -25.51 -10.22 12.82
C PHE A 137 -26.31 -11.44 12.42
N TYR A 138 -26.29 -11.81 11.13
CA TYR A 138 -26.95 -13.02 10.65
C TYR A 138 -26.49 -14.27 11.42
N THR A 139 -25.18 -14.42 11.61
CA THR A 139 -24.60 -15.58 12.31
C THR A 139 -24.93 -15.58 13.79
N ALA A 140 -24.94 -14.42 14.46
CA ALA A 140 -25.31 -14.30 15.87
C ALA A 140 -26.77 -14.71 16.11
N VAL A 141 -27.70 -14.26 15.27
CA VAL A 141 -29.10 -14.62 15.36
C VAL A 141 -29.33 -16.09 14.99
N LYS A 142 -28.68 -16.59 13.93
CA LYS A 142 -28.76 -17.99 13.49
C LYS A 142 -28.29 -18.95 14.58
N ASN A 143 -27.23 -18.62 15.30
CA ASN A 143 -26.63 -19.46 16.34
C ASN A 143 -27.21 -19.21 17.74
N PHE A 144 -28.37 -18.59 17.86
CA PHE A 144 -29.06 -18.32 19.13
C PHE A 144 -28.22 -17.48 20.13
N ARG A 145 -27.31 -16.63 19.62
CA ARG A 145 -26.51 -15.73 20.45
C ARG A 145 -27.17 -14.35 20.61
N ALA A 146 -28.13 -14.04 19.74
CA ALA A 146 -28.95 -12.82 19.79
C ALA A 146 -30.35 -13.15 19.29
N ASP A 147 -31.36 -12.58 19.92
CA ASP A 147 -32.76 -12.69 19.52
C ASP A 147 -33.25 -11.41 18.81
N THR A 148 -32.50 -10.34 18.95
CA THR A 148 -32.80 -9.02 18.35
C THR A 148 -31.60 -8.45 17.59
N LEU A 149 -31.87 -7.55 16.65
CA LEU A 149 -30.80 -6.83 15.95
C LEU A 149 -29.94 -6.02 16.93
N LYS A 150 -30.55 -5.40 17.94
CA LYS A 150 -29.83 -4.61 18.96
C LYS A 150 -28.81 -5.48 19.73
N GLU A 151 -29.20 -6.69 20.11
CA GLU A 151 -28.28 -7.64 20.77
C GLU A 151 -27.16 -8.06 19.84
N ALA A 152 -27.46 -8.35 18.57
CA ALA A 152 -26.45 -8.70 17.58
C ALA A 152 -25.43 -7.56 17.38
N ILE A 153 -25.88 -6.32 17.36
CA ILE A 153 -25.01 -5.12 17.29
C ILE A 153 -24.12 -5.04 18.54
N ASN A 154 -24.66 -5.16 19.73
CA ASN A 154 -23.89 -5.09 20.98
C ASN A 154 -22.80 -6.19 21.03
N LEU A 155 -23.12 -7.39 20.56
CA LEU A 155 -22.15 -8.48 20.48
C LEU A 155 -21.04 -8.17 19.46
N TYR A 156 -21.39 -7.58 18.32
CA TYR A 156 -20.43 -7.17 17.31
C TYR A 156 -19.48 -6.08 17.80
N GLU A 157 -20.01 -5.04 18.43
CA GLU A 157 -19.19 -3.97 19.02
C GLU A 157 -18.24 -4.49 20.11
N THR A 158 -18.73 -5.39 20.95
CA THR A 158 -17.90 -6.09 21.94
C THR A 158 -16.77 -6.86 21.27
N SER A 159 -17.08 -7.60 20.20
CA SER A 159 -16.07 -8.36 19.46
C SER A 159 -15.03 -7.45 18.78
N LEU A 160 -15.45 -6.29 18.24
CA LEU A 160 -14.55 -5.29 17.67
C LEU A 160 -13.65 -4.67 18.74
N HIS A 161 -14.20 -4.38 19.91
CA HIS A 161 -13.41 -3.87 21.04
C HIS A 161 -12.34 -4.88 21.47
N GLN A 162 -12.72 -6.13 21.65
CA GLN A 162 -11.78 -7.21 22.02
C GLN A 162 -10.66 -7.34 20.98
N LYS A 163 -11.00 -7.34 19.69
CA LYS A 163 -10.00 -7.39 18.61
C LYS A 163 -9.03 -6.21 18.66
N ARG A 164 -9.52 -4.97 18.90
CA ARG A 164 -8.66 -3.80 19.06
C ARG A 164 -7.71 -3.94 20.27
N VAL A 165 -8.20 -4.44 21.38
CA VAL A 165 -7.39 -4.69 22.58
C VAL A 165 -6.31 -5.73 22.28
N GLU A 166 -6.65 -6.84 21.64
CA GLU A 166 -5.67 -7.85 21.22
C GLU A 166 -4.62 -7.31 20.25
N ASP A 167 -5.03 -6.53 19.26
CA ASP A 167 -4.10 -5.94 18.29
C ASP A 167 -3.17 -4.92 18.96
N ASN A 168 -3.67 -4.10 19.89
CA ASN A 168 -2.87 -3.20 20.69
C ASN A 168 -1.87 -3.95 21.59
N GLN A 169 -2.30 -5.05 22.22
CA GLN A 169 -1.42 -5.93 23.02
C GLN A 169 -0.31 -6.53 22.15
N LYS A 170 -0.63 -7.04 20.96
CA LYS A 170 0.36 -7.57 20.02
C LYS A 170 1.39 -6.50 19.62
N GLN A 171 0.92 -5.27 19.33
CA GLN A 171 1.81 -4.15 19.02
C GLN A 171 2.72 -3.81 20.20
N THR A 172 2.19 -3.76 21.42
CA THR A 172 2.97 -3.50 22.64
C THR A 172 4.02 -4.58 22.88
N ILE A 173 3.65 -5.86 22.72
CA ILE A 173 4.61 -6.97 22.83
C ILE A 173 5.71 -6.88 21.78
N ASN A 174 5.36 -6.52 20.53
CA ASN A 174 6.36 -6.34 19.48
C ASN A 174 7.30 -5.16 19.76
N GLN A 175 6.78 -4.05 20.29
CA GLN A 175 7.60 -2.92 20.71
C GLN A 175 8.52 -3.26 21.88
N GLN A 176 8.03 -4.02 22.87
CA GLN A 176 8.84 -4.51 23.99
C GLN A 176 9.94 -5.47 23.52
N LYS A 177 9.64 -6.37 22.58
CA LYS A 177 10.66 -7.25 21.98
C LYS A 177 11.76 -6.45 21.27
N LEU A 178 11.38 -5.43 20.50
CA LEU A 178 12.32 -4.52 19.85
C LEU A 178 13.14 -3.73 20.86
N GLY A 179 12.52 -3.20 21.91
CA GLY A 179 13.20 -2.50 23.00
C GLY A 179 14.21 -3.39 23.73
N ASN A 180 13.83 -4.63 24.00
CA ASN A 180 14.75 -5.61 24.64
C ASN A 180 15.91 -5.98 23.71
N LEU A 181 15.69 -6.15 22.41
CA LEU A 181 16.75 -6.40 21.42
C LEU A 181 17.73 -5.23 21.33
N LEU A 182 17.24 -3.99 21.35
CA LEU A 182 18.06 -2.79 21.33
C LEU A 182 18.85 -2.64 22.63
N SER A 183 18.28 -2.96 23.79
CA SER A 183 18.97 -2.91 25.08
C SER A 183 20.07 -3.96 25.17
N VAL A 184 19.84 -5.18 24.69
CA VAL A 184 20.88 -6.23 24.59
C VAL A 184 21.99 -5.80 23.63
N GLY A 185 21.65 -5.22 22.49
CA GLY A 185 22.64 -4.68 21.54
C GLY A 185 23.51 -3.58 22.16
N SER A 186 22.92 -2.67 22.95
CA SER A 186 23.68 -1.62 23.65
C SER A 186 24.60 -2.16 24.75
N LEU A 187 24.18 -3.18 25.47
CA LEU A 187 25.00 -3.88 26.46
C LEU A 187 26.21 -4.59 25.85
N VAL A 188 25.98 -5.23 24.67
CA VAL A 188 27.10 -5.86 23.93
C VAL A 188 28.10 -4.80 23.45
N LEU A 189 27.65 -3.67 22.91
CA LEU A 189 28.53 -2.58 22.49
C LEU A 189 29.29 -1.96 23.65
N GLN A 190 28.66 -1.79 24.80
CA GLN A 190 29.36 -1.33 26.04
C GLN A 190 30.40 -2.34 26.53
N GLY A 191 30.07 -3.63 26.48
CA GLY A 191 31.01 -4.70 26.81
C GLY A 191 32.26 -4.72 25.93
N VAL A 192 32.11 -4.49 24.63
CA VAL A 192 33.22 -4.38 23.67
C VAL A 192 34.08 -3.14 23.96
N ALA A 193 33.44 -1.98 24.20
CA ALA A 193 34.17 -0.74 24.53
C ALA A 193 34.98 -0.86 25.82
N ILE A 194 34.44 -1.49 26.86
CA ILE A 194 35.17 -1.77 28.12
C ILE A 194 36.34 -2.73 27.85
N GLY A 195 36.18 -3.74 27.03
CA GLY A 195 37.22 -4.67 26.64
C GLY A 195 38.39 -4.00 25.89
N GLU A 196 38.11 -3.07 24.98
CA GLU A 196 39.11 -2.30 24.25
C GLU A 196 39.87 -1.33 25.19
N GLN A 197 39.17 -0.65 26.09
CA GLN A 197 39.77 0.23 27.05
C GLN A 197 40.66 -0.52 28.05
N SER A 198 40.30 -1.73 28.45
CA SER A 198 41.12 -2.59 29.30
C SER A 198 42.42 -3.04 28.61
N ARG A 199 42.34 -3.38 27.29
CA ARG A 199 43.53 -3.72 26.48
C ARG A 199 44.45 -2.52 26.30
N HIS A 200 43.90 -1.33 26.06
CA HIS A 200 44.67 -0.11 25.93
C HIS A 200 45.40 0.23 27.24
N ASN A 201 44.74 0.15 28.38
CA ASN A 201 45.35 0.39 29.69
C ASN A 201 46.47 -0.61 30.01
N ALA A 202 46.31 -1.89 29.64
CA ALA A 202 47.32 -2.92 29.80
C ALA A 202 48.56 -2.63 28.92
N SER A 203 48.40 -2.13 27.72
CA SER A 203 49.52 -1.76 26.83
C SER A 203 50.29 -0.56 27.36
N VAL A 204 49.60 0.48 27.86
CA VAL A 204 50.22 1.66 28.47
C VAL A 204 50.99 1.30 29.73
N GLU A 205 50.46 0.41 30.58
CA GLU A 205 51.15 -0.06 31.79
C GLU A 205 52.42 -0.88 31.44
N PHE A 206 52.32 -1.69 30.37
CA PHE A 206 53.49 -2.43 29.90
C PHE A 206 54.60 -1.50 29.38
N GLU A 207 54.26 -0.51 28.55
CA GLU A 207 55.19 0.48 28.03
C GLU A 207 55.86 1.29 29.18
N ALA A 208 55.09 1.72 30.19
CA ALA A 208 55.60 2.39 31.37
C ALA A 208 56.57 1.52 32.15
N LYS A 209 56.33 0.22 32.30
CA LYS A 209 57.25 -0.73 32.94
C LYS A 209 58.56 -0.90 32.15
N VAL A 210 58.47 -0.96 30.81
CA VAL A 210 59.64 -1.03 29.94
C VAL A 210 60.50 0.24 30.06
N ALA A 211 59.83 1.41 29.96
CA ALA A 211 60.52 2.71 30.10
C ALA A 211 61.25 2.84 31.46
N ASN A 212 60.61 2.46 32.58
CA ASN A 212 61.22 2.48 33.91
C ASN A 212 62.44 1.53 34.06
N ARG A 213 62.35 0.34 33.39
CA ARG A 213 63.52 -0.57 33.37
C ARG A 213 64.70 0.05 32.63
N THR A 214 64.41 0.62 31.45
CA THR A 214 65.40 1.26 30.60
C THR A 214 66.07 2.44 31.34
N LEU A 215 65.33 3.27 32.08
CA LEU A 215 65.84 4.37 32.92
C LEU A 215 66.70 3.87 34.07
N ASN A 216 66.28 2.78 34.72
CA ASN A 216 67.12 2.21 35.82
C ASN A 216 68.41 1.58 35.28
N ASP A 217 68.38 0.95 34.10
CA ASP A 217 69.60 0.42 33.48
C ASP A 217 70.55 1.51 33.04
N ILE A 218 70.04 2.65 32.56
CA ILE A 218 70.88 3.84 32.26
C ILE A 218 71.49 4.40 33.54
N ARG A 219 70.66 4.55 34.59
CA ARG A 219 71.10 5.10 35.86
C ARG A 219 72.18 4.25 36.57
N ASN A 220 72.15 2.94 36.37
CA ASN A 220 73.16 2.04 36.98
C ASN A 220 74.47 1.90 36.18
N ARG A 221 74.52 2.53 34.99
CA ARG A 221 75.74 2.54 34.12
C ARG A 221 76.63 3.80 34.33
N PHE A 222 76.07 4.76 35.00
CA PHE A 222 76.82 6.02 35.43
C PHE A 222 76.93 6.12 36.96
#